data_2968dab3952be746f76c926da5a0216e
#
_entry.id   2968dab3952be746f76c926da5a0216e
#
_cell.length_a   1.000
_cell.length_b   1.000
_cell.length_c   1.000
_cell.angle_alpha   90.00
_cell.angle_beta   90.00
_cell.angle_gamma   90.00
#
_symmetry.space_group_name_H-M   'P 1'
#
loop_
_entity.id
_entity.type
_entity.pdbx_description
1 polymer ?
#
loop_
_entity_poly.entity_id
_entity_poly.type
_entity_poly.pdbx_seq_one_letter_code
_entity_poly.pdbx_strand_id
1 'polypeptide(L)'
;MPASVQGAALAEAAEARVQQARAVPNPTVSIDAENAYGTGAYRGFSNADTIVTLSQPLEIWGQRGARVRAARAEAGAAGLRGDLMRSDAAGRLAATYAEAEAALRRYELASEALALIEQDAKAVGAMVSEGREPNLRGVQARSEVANAKASLDEAEAFRDAALARLAGVSLLDGRLTEIGESLLDRVPSHPVANEAAPLAVRIAQAEAEASGRLIDVERKRALPQLSASVAQTRFRQAGDEAYNVGISLSIPLFDRNRGAIRAAYAEQRAAEAVLEGQKRDSEAARLGAVASLKASNSRARAADESVQAADEAYRLARIGFEAGRISQLELRSARSTLIAARGSAVDARLSRVTAEIDLARLEGRAPFVEAK
;
A
#
# COMPACT_ATOMS: atom_id res chain seq x y z
N MET A 1 5.62 1.01 -10.26
CA MET A 1 5.25 2.03 -9.24
C MET A 1 6.27 2.04 -8.13
N PRO A 2 6.63 3.20 -7.51
CA PRO A 2 7.65 3.26 -6.45
C PRO A 2 7.36 2.33 -5.27
N ALA A 3 6.10 2.23 -4.84
CA ALA A 3 5.71 1.36 -3.72
C ALA A 3 5.92 -0.14 -4.01
N SER A 4 5.75 -0.59 -5.24
CA SER A 4 6.04 -1.99 -5.60
C SER A 4 7.53 -2.29 -5.63
N VAL A 5 8.36 -1.33 -6.06
CA VAL A 5 9.82 -1.40 -6.02
C VAL A 5 10.29 -1.41 -4.57
N GLN A 6 9.72 -0.55 -3.71
CA GLN A 6 10.01 -0.52 -2.28
C GLN A 6 9.71 -1.86 -1.60
N GLY A 7 8.52 -2.45 -1.87
CA GLY A 7 8.14 -3.74 -1.31
C GLY A 7 9.09 -4.86 -1.73
N ALA A 8 9.48 -4.90 -3.02
CA ALA A 8 10.45 -5.87 -3.53
C ALA A 8 11.83 -5.72 -2.88
N ALA A 9 12.34 -4.49 -2.76
CA ALA A 9 13.63 -4.20 -2.13
C ALA A 9 13.66 -4.59 -0.64
N LEU A 10 12.56 -4.37 0.10
CA LEU A 10 12.46 -4.78 1.50
C LEU A 10 12.44 -6.31 1.66
N ALA A 11 11.76 -7.03 0.76
CA ALA A 11 11.77 -8.48 0.74
C ALA A 11 13.18 -9.01 0.40
N GLU A 12 13.87 -8.45 -0.59
CA GLU A 12 15.25 -8.77 -0.94
C GLU A 12 16.20 -8.52 0.23
N ALA A 13 16.05 -7.39 0.93
CA ALA A 13 16.84 -7.09 2.12
C ALA A 13 16.62 -8.13 3.25
N ALA A 14 15.40 -8.63 3.42
CA ALA A 14 15.11 -9.67 4.40
C ALA A 14 15.73 -11.02 4.00
N GLU A 15 15.71 -11.38 2.72
CA GLU A 15 16.42 -12.57 2.20
C GLU A 15 17.94 -12.46 2.36
N ALA A 16 18.52 -11.28 2.15
CA ALA A 16 19.95 -11.04 2.42
C ALA A 16 20.28 -11.24 3.90
N ARG A 17 19.37 -10.88 4.84
CA ARG A 17 19.52 -11.16 6.27
C ARG A 17 19.48 -12.67 6.57
N VAL A 18 18.72 -13.47 5.81
CA VAL A 18 18.78 -14.93 5.91
C VAL A 18 20.15 -15.47 5.52
N GLN A 19 20.76 -14.92 4.46
CA GLN A 19 22.12 -15.28 4.07
C GLN A 19 23.12 -14.91 5.17
N GLN A 20 23.02 -13.72 5.75
CA GLN A 20 23.85 -13.29 6.87
C GLN A 20 23.67 -14.19 8.11
N ALA A 21 22.44 -14.60 8.41
CA ALA A 21 22.17 -15.51 9.53
C ALA A 21 22.80 -16.90 9.36
N ARG A 22 23.09 -17.32 8.13
CA ARG A 22 23.81 -18.58 7.81
C ARG A 22 25.31 -18.49 8.01
N ALA A 23 25.86 -17.28 8.07
CA ALA A 23 27.29 -17.09 8.20
C ALA A 23 27.81 -17.71 9.50
N VAL A 24 28.95 -18.39 9.41
CA VAL A 24 29.71 -18.84 10.56
C VAL A 24 30.45 -17.65 11.14
N PRO A 25 30.58 -17.54 12.48
CA PRO A 25 31.38 -16.49 13.08
C PRO A 25 32.81 -16.47 12.52
N ASN A 26 33.37 -15.28 12.32
CA ASN A 26 34.74 -15.15 11.82
C ASN A 26 35.75 -15.66 12.86
N PRO A 27 36.87 -16.25 12.43
CA PRO A 27 37.99 -16.50 13.30
C PRO A 27 38.62 -15.17 13.75
N THR A 28 39.19 -15.18 14.93
CA THR A 28 40.00 -14.08 15.45
C THR A 28 41.47 -14.46 15.46
N VAL A 29 42.33 -13.54 15.04
CA VAL A 29 43.78 -13.68 15.13
C VAL A 29 44.27 -12.69 16.17
N SER A 30 45.03 -13.17 17.17
CA SER A 30 45.74 -12.31 18.11
C SER A 30 47.26 -12.55 18.01
N ILE A 31 47.99 -11.50 18.28
CA ILE A 31 49.48 -11.55 18.37
C ILE A 31 49.81 -10.92 19.72
N ASP A 32 50.34 -11.75 20.58
CA ASP A 32 50.70 -11.40 21.94
C ASP A 32 52.23 -11.45 22.10
N ALA A 33 52.80 -10.54 22.85
CA ALA A 33 54.19 -10.56 23.23
C ALA A 33 54.26 -10.83 24.74
N GLU A 34 54.69 -12.03 25.09
CA GLU A 34 54.92 -12.40 26.49
C GLU A 34 56.33 -12.08 26.91
N ASN A 35 56.55 -11.89 28.19
CA ASN A 35 57.85 -11.58 28.77
C ASN A 35 58.48 -10.27 28.20
N ALA A 36 57.63 -9.36 27.74
CA ALA A 36 58.07 -8.10 27.08
C ALA A 36 58.60 -7.05 28.08
N TYR A 37 58.16 -7.09 29.35
CA TYR A 37 58.50 -6.15 30.39
C TYR A 37 58.71 -6.87 31.71
N GLY A 38 59.88 -6.69 32.32
CA GLY A 38 60.20 -7.30 33.60
C GLY A 38 61.55 -6.87 34.13
N THR A 39 62.10 -7.62 35.09
CA THR A 39 63.43 -7.41 35.68
C THR A 39 64.38 -8.54 35.27
N GLY A 40 65.68 -8.31 35.30
CA GLY A 40 66.68 -9.32 34.95
C GLY A 40 66.65 -9.71 33.48
N ALA A 41 66.51 -11.00 33.19
CA ALA A 41 66.47 -11.54 31.85
C ALA A 41 65.23 -11.07 31.03
N TYR A 42 64.19 -10.58 31.67
CA TYR A 42 62.96 -10.11 31.04
C TYR A 42 62.87 -8.58 30.91
N ARG A 43 64.03 -7.88 30.93
CA ARG A 43 64.07 -6.44 30.78
C ARG A 43 63.92 -6.02 29.30
N GLY A 44 62.78 -5.37 28.96
CA GLY A 44 62.52 -4.87 27.61
C GLY A 44 62.14 -6.00 26.62
N PHE A 45 62.02 -5.65 25.33
CA PHE A 45 61.56 -6.56 24.27
C PHE A 45 62.62 -7.55 23.76
N SER A 46 63.89 -7.50 24.25
CA SER A 46 64.98 -8.34 23.72
C SER A 46 64.74 -9.81 23.87
N ASN A 47 63.97 -10.23 24.90
CA ASN A 47 63.67 -11.64 25.20
C ASN A 47 62.15 -11.92 25.15
N ALA A 48 61.37 -11.05 24.52
CA ALA A 48 59.95 -11.26 24.41
C ALA A 48 59.62 -12.41 23.49
N ASP A 49 58.84 -13.36 24.00
CA ASP A 49 58.27 -14.42 23.22
C ASP A 49 57.07 -13.94 22.43
N THR A 50 56.90 -14.41 21.20
CA THR A 50 55.78 -14.00 20.35
C THR A 50 54.82 -15.18 20.23
N ILE A 51 53.52 -14.91 20.55
CA ILE A 51 52.46 -15.88 20.41
C ILE A 51 51.50 -15.37 19.35
N VAL A 52 51.27 -16.18 18.33
CA VAL A 52 50.20 -15.94 17.32
C VAL A 52 49.13 -16.97 17.54
N THR A 53 47.92 -16.50 17.88
CA THR A 53 46.78 -17.38 18.16
C THR A 53 45.69 -17.15 17.11
N LEU A 54 45.20 -18.24 16.50
CA LEU A 54 43.98 -18.31 15.70
C LEU A 54 42.88 -18.96 16.53
N SER A 55 41.80 -18.27 16.79
CA SER A 55 40.65 -18.78 17.56
C SER A 55 39.37 -18.75 16.74
N GLN A 56 38.65 -19.85 16.68
CA GLN A 56 37.40 -20.03 15.96
C GLN A 56 36.23 -20.31 16.93
N PRO A 57 35.22 -19.44 17.04
CA PRO A 57 33.99 -19.75 17.78
C PRO A 57 33.24 -20.89 17.11
N LEU A 58 32.75 -21.85 17.91
CA LEU A 58 32.02 -23.02 17.45
C LEU A 58 30.57 -22.98 17.94
N GLU A 59 29.61 -22.91 17.00
CA GLU A 59 28.16 -22.84 17.29
C GLU A 59 27.54 -24.25 17.35
N ILE A 60 27.97 -25.07 18.30
CA ILE A 60 27.58 -26.50 18.40
C ILE A 60 26.19 -26.71 19.01
N TRP A 61 25.64 -25.73 19.70
CA TRP A 61 24.31 -25.81 20.37
C TRP A 61 23.14 -25.42 19.46
N GLY A 62 23.35 -25.25 18.17
CA GLY A 62 22.33 -24.91 17.19
C GLY A 62 21.96 -23.44 17.15
N GLN A 63 22.86 -22.54 17.61
CA GLN A 63 22.66 -21.08 17.57
C GLN A 63 22.42 -20.59 16.15
N ARG A 64 23.27 -21.02 15.18
CA ARG A 64 23.09 -20.70 13.75
C ARG A 64 21.74 -21.15 13.22
N GLY A 65 21.32 -22.38 13.58
CA GLY A 65 20.01 -22.91 13.17
C GLY A 65 18.85 -22.07 13.69
N ALA A 66 18.93 -21.61 14.94
CA ALA A 66 17.91 -20.72 15.51
C ALA A 66 17.86 -19.37 14.79
N ARG A 67 19.02 -18.73 14.56
CA ARG A 67 19.11 -17.47 13.80
C ARG A 67 18.54 -17.59 12.39
N VAL A 68 18.87 -18.67 11.68
CA VAL A 68 18.38 -18.91 10.32
C VAL A 68 16.87 -19.10 10.29
N ARG A 69 16.30 -19.84 11.27
CA ARG A 69 14.83 -20.00 11.35
C ARG A 69 14.12 -18.68 11.64
N ALA A 70 14.64 -17.89 12.58
CA ALA A 70 14.09 -16.57 12.87
C ALA A 70 14.16 -15.63 11.65
N ALA A 71 15.31 -15.55 11.00
CA ALA A 71 15.49 -14.72 9.80
C ALA A 71 14.58 -15.17 8.65
N ARG A 72 14.34 -16.48 8.46
CA ARG A 72 13.41 -16.98 7.44
C ARG A 72 11.95 -16.61 7.75
N ALA A 73 11.54 -16.70 9.02
CA ALA A 73 10.21 -16.29 9.41
C ALA A 73 10.00 -14.79 9.18
N GLU A 74 10.99 -13.96 9.50
CA GLU A 74 10.96 -12.52 9.22
C GLU A 74 10.95 -12.23 7.71
N ALA A 75 11.72 -12.96 6.89
CA ALA A 75 11.71 -12.83 5.44
C ALA A 75 10.33 -13.21 4.86
N GLY A 76 9.68 -14.23 5.39
CA GLY A 76 8.30 -14.57 5.03
C GLY A 76 7.31 -13.42 5.34
N ALA A 77 7.40 -12.83 6.52
CA ALA A 77 6.60 -11.67 6.88
C ALA A 77 6.89 -10.45 5.97
N ALA A 78 8.17 -10.20 5.67
CA ALA A 78 8.57 -9.11 4.76
C ALA A 78 8.04 -9.32 3.34
N GLY A 79 8.02 -10.56 2.84
CA GLY A 79 7.40 -10.90 1.55
C GLY A 79 5.92 -10.56 1.50
N LEU A 80 5.16 -10.94 2.54
CA LEU A 80 3.73 -10.61 2.64
C LEU A 80 3.47 -9.09 2.75
N ARG A 81 4.34 -8.34 3.47
CA ARG A 81 4.28 -6.86 3.48
C ARG A 81 4.54 -6.28 2.08
N GLY A 82 5.46 -6.87 1.32
CA GLY A 82 5.69 -6.53 -0.08
C GLY A 82 4.46 -6.77 -0.96
N ASP A 83 3.74 -7.86 -0.74
CA ASP A 83 2.48 -8.16 -1.43
C ASP A 83 1.40 -7.13 -1.09
N LEU A 84 1.30 -6.70 0.18
CA LEU A 84 0.39 -5.65 0.61
C LEU A 84 0.71 -4.32 -0.09
N MET A 85 1.98 -3.92 -0.13
CA MET A 85 2.39 -2.70 -0.83
C MET A 85 2.05 -2.74 -2.32
N ARG A 86 2.15 -3.91 -2.97
CA ARG A 86 1.74 -4.10 -4.38
C ARG A 86 0.24 -3.98 -4.56
N SER A 87 -0.54 -4.64 -3.70
CA SER A 87 -2.00 -4.56 -3.71
C SER A 87 -2.49 -3.13 -3.48
N ASP A 88 -1.91 -2.43 -2.51
CA ASP A 88 -2.22 -1.02 -2.22
C ASP A 88 -1.84 -0.08 -3.38
N ALA A 89 -0.73 -0.34 -4.05
CA ALA A 89 -0.33 0.43 -5.23
C ALA A 89 -1.30 0.21 -6.40
N ALA A 90 -1.71 -1.04 -6.64
CA ALA A 90 -2.71 -1.37 -7.66
C ALA A 90 -4.08 -0.75 -7.34
N GLY A 91 -4.50 -0.81 -6.07
CA GLY A 91 -5.74 -0.18 -5.62
C GLY A 91 -5.73 1.35 -5.80
N ARG A 92 -4.61 2.01 -5.45
CA ARG A 92 -4.45 3.46 -5.67
C ARG A 92 -4.48 3.83 -7.14
N LEU A 93 -3.82 3.04 -8.00
CA LEU A 93 -3.87 3.27 -9.44
C LEU A 93 -5.30 3.17 -9.97
N ALA A 94 -6.01 2.11 -9.61
CA ALA A 94 -7.39 1.91 -10.03
C ALA A 94 -8.33 3.01 -9.54
N ALA A 95 -8.17 3.46 -8.29
CA ALA A 95 -8.95 4.58 -7.74
C ALA A 95 -8.66 5.89 -8.48
N THR A 96 -7.38 6.21 -8.70
CA THR A 96 -7.00 7.43 -9.43
C THR A 96 -7.47 7.38 -10.89
N TYR A 97 -7.48 6.20 -11.51
CA TYR A 97 -8.01 6.01 -12.86
C TYR A 97 -9.53 6.27 -12.89
N ALA A 98 -10.29 5.69 -11.96
CA ALA A 98 -11.74 5.90 -11.87
C ALA A 98 -12.10 7.36 -11.57
N GLU A 99 -11.32 8.05 -10.72
CA GLU A 99 -11.48 9.49 -10.45
C GLU A 99 -11.21 10.33 -11.70
N ALA A 100 -10.19 10.00 -12.50
CA ALA A 100 -9.89 10.70 -13.75
C ALA A 100 -10.97 10.45 -14.79
N GLU A 101 -11.50 9.23 -14.91
CA GLU A 101 -12.65 8.94 -15.77
C GLU A 101 -13.89 9.72 -15.35
N ALA A 102 -14.20 9.76 -14.04
CA ALA A 102 -15.32 10.54 -13.53
C ALA A 102 -15.17 12.05 -13.82
N ALA A 103 -13.96 12.58 -13.72
CA ALA A 103 -13.68 13.99 -14.05
C ALA A 103 -13.87 14.27 -15.56
N LEU A 104 -13.44 13.35 -16.43
CA LEU A 104 -13.72 13.44 -17.88
C LEU A 104 -15.22 13.44 -18.16
N ARG A 105 -15.98 12.51 -17.56
CA ARG A 105 -17.44 12.45 -17.73
C ARG A 105 -18.14 13.72 -17.23
N ARG A 106 -17.69 14.29 -16.11
CA ARG A 106 -18.24 15.56 -15.60
C ARG A 106 -17.94 16.73 -16.53
N TYR A 107 -16.76 16.77 -17.16
CA TYR A 107 -16.43 17.77 -18.17
C TYR A 107 -17.33 17.64 -19.41
N GLU A 108 -17.54 16.43 -19.92
CA GLU A 108 -18.45 16.14 -21.02
C GLU A 108 -19.88 16.62 -20.69
N LEU A 109 -20.38 16.26 -19.49
CA LEU A 109 -21.71 16.69 -19.02
C LEU A 109 -21.82 18.21 -18.89
N ALA A 110 -20.79 18.90 -18.40
CA ALA A 110 -20.79 20.38 -18.32
C ALA A 110 -20.82 21.03 -19.72
N SER A 111 -20.11 20.46 -20.68
CA SER A 111 -20.13 20.90 -22.09
C SER A 111 -21.52 20.70 -22.72
N GLU A 112 -22.13 19.52 -22.53
CA GLU A 112 -23.51 19.27 -22.98
C GLU A 112 -24.51 20.20 -22.32
N ALA A 113 -24.39 20.43 -21.01
CA ALA A 113 -25.24 21.32 -20.26
C ALA A 113 -25.16 22.78 -20.80
N LEU A 114 -23.94 23.26 -21.07
CA LEU A 114 -23.75 24.58 -21.68
C LEU A 114 -24.44 24.67 -23.03
N ALA A 115 -24.28 23.68 -23.91
CA ALA A 115 -24.92 23.66 -25.24
C ALA A 115 -26.46 23.70 -25.13
N LEU A 116 -27.05 22.94 -24.20
CA LEU A 116 -28.51 22.99 -23.96
C LEU A 116 -28.96 24.35 -23.45
N ILE A 117 -28.22 24.94 -22.51
CA ILE A 117 -28.55 26.27 -21.94
C ILE A 117 -28.41 27.37 -22.98
N GLU A 118 -27.39 27.32 -23.84
CA GLU A 118 -27.22 28.27 -24.95
C GLU A 118 -28.36 28.17 -25.97
N GLN A 119 -28.80 26.94 -26.29
CA GLN A 119 -29.94 26.71 -27.18
C GLN A 119 -31.22 27.30 -26.61
N ASP A 120 -31.51 27.06 -25.34
CA ASP A 120 -32.69 27.60 -24.65
C ASP A 120 -32.60 29.13 -24.56
N ALA A 121 -31.45 29.70 -24.23
CA ALA A 121 -31.24 31.14 -24.16
C ALA A 121 -31.48 31.84 -25.52
N LYS A 122 -31.12 31.19 -26.61
CA LYS A 122 -31.37 31.67 -27.98
C LYS A 122 -32.86 31.69 -28.30
N ALA A 123 -33.58 30.64 -27.91
CA ALA A 123 -35.06 30.60 -28.10
C ALA A 123 -35.76 31.68 -27.29
N VAL A 124 -35.37 31.85 -26.01
CA VAL A 124 -35.92 32.92 -25.14
C VAL A 124 -35.58 34.29 -25.71
N GLY A 125 -34.37 34.53 -26.21
CA GLY A 125 -33.98 35.80 -26.83
C GLY A 125 -34.83 36.14 -28.04
N ALA A 126 -35.17 35.18 -28.87
CA ALA A 126 -36.08 35.36 -30.01
C ALA A 126 -37.51 35.75 -29.55
N MET A 127 -38.04 35.08 -28.52
CA MET A 127 -39.37 35.39 -27.97
C MET A 127 -39.43 36.79 -27.32
N VAL A 128 -38.32 37.20 -26.66
CA VAL A 128 -38.23 38.57 -26.11
C VAL A 128 -38.20 39.63 -27.24
N SER A 129 -37.47 39.39 -28.32
CA SER A 129 -37.40 40.32 -29.46
C SER A 129 -38.75 40.45 -30.21
N GLU A 130 -39.56 39.39 -30.22
CA GLU A 130 -40.91 39.35 -30.75
C GLU A 130 -41.99 39.95 -29.80
N GLY A 131 -41.57 40.36 -28.58
CA GLY A 131 -42.49 40.88 -27.56
C GLY A 131 -43.35 39.81 -26.88
N ARG A 132 -43.07 38.51 -27.08
CA ARG A 132 -43.83 37.38 -26.52
C ARG A 132 -43.39 37.03 -25.10
N GLU A 133 -42.19 37.45 -24.69
CA GLU A 133 -41.66 37.27 -23.36
C GLU A 133 -41.09 38.57 -22.79
N PRO A 134 -41.15 38.80 -21.46
CA PRO A 134 -40.59 39.97 -20.80
C PRO A 134 -39.05 40.01 -20.91
N ASN A 135 -38.49 41.24 -20.98
CA ASN A 135 -37.03 41.45 -21.04
C ASN A 135 -36.27 40.84 -19.86
N LEU A 136 -36.90 40.68 -18.70
CA LEU A 136 -36.40 40.00 -17.53
C LEU A 136 -35.93 38.54 -17.86
N ARG A 137 -36.70 37.83 -18.70
CA ARG A 137 -36.38 36.46 -19.13
C ARG A 137 -35.08 36.38 -19.94
N GLY A 138 -34.85 37.35 -20.83
CA GLY A 138 -33.62 37.48 -21.59
C GLY A 138 -32.40 37.76 -20.70
N VAL A 139 -32.58 38.58 -19.64
CA VAL A 139 -31.50 38.81 -18.66
C VAL A 139 -31.19 37.55 -17.87
N GLN A 140 -32.20 36.81 -17.40
CA GLN A 140 -32.05 35.56 -16.68
C GLN A 140 -31.34 34.50 -17.54
N ALA A 141 -31.74 34.33 -18.80
CA ALA A 141 -31.12 33.40 -19.72
C ALA A 141 -29.62 33.69 -19.97
N ARG A 142 -29.25 34.98 -20.11
CA ARG A 142 -27.82 35.36 -20.22
C ARG A 142 -27.02 35.04 -18.96
N SER A 143 -27.60 35.24 -17.78
CA SER A 143 -26.97 34.87 -16.50
C SER A 143 -26.75 33.37 -16.40
N GLU A 144 -27.71 32.55 -16.85
CA GLU A 144 -27.58 31.07 -16.87
C GLU A 144 -26.44 30.60 -17.80
N VAL A 145 -26.32 31.20 -18.98
CA VAL A 145 -25.20 30.89 -19.90
C VAL A 145 -23.86 31.25 -19.26
N ALA A 146 -23.77 32.43 -18.60
CA ALA A 146 -22.53 32.81 -17.92
C ALA A 146 -22.14 31.83 -16.80
N ASN A 147 -23.11 31.38 -16.00
CA ASN A 147 -22.88 30.38 -14.95
C ASN A 147 -22.49 29.00 -15.54
N ALA A 148 -23.15 28.60 -16.63
CA ALA A 148 -22.79 27.33 -17.28
C ALA A 148 -21.38 27.34 -17.89
N LYS A 149 -20.93 28.49 -18.44
CA LYS A 149 -19.52 28.64 -18.88
C LYS A 149 -18.56 28.54 -17.74
N ALA A 150 -18.80 29.19 -16.62
CA ALA A 150 -17.96 29.05 -15.42
C ALA A 150 -17.91 27.62 -14.90
N SER A 151 -19.05 26.89 -14.91
CA SER A 151 -19.08 25.48 -14.53
C SER A 151 -18.30 24.58 -15.49
N LEU A 152 -18.28 24.89 -16.78
CA LEU A 152 -17.45 24.19 -17.78
C LEU A 152 -15.97 24.44 -17.52
N ASP A 153 -15.55 25.67 -17.29
CA ASP A 153 -14.16 26.02 -16.99
C ASP A 153 -13.68 25.33 -15.70
N GLU A 154 -14.54 25.25 -14.69
CA GLU A 154 -14.26 24.54 -13.45
C GLU A 154 -14.11 23.02 -13.71
N ALA A 155 -15.01 22.40 -14.46
CA ALA A 155 -14.96 20.99 -14.81
C ALA A 155 -13.71 20.65 -15.66
N GLU A 156 -13.28 21.57 -16.53
CA GLU A 156 -12.04 21.46 -17.29
C GLU A 156 -10.82 21.45 -16.37
N ALA A 157 -10.75 22.36 -15.42
CA ALA A 157 -9.66 22.42 -14.44
C ALA A 157 -9.59 21.14 -13.58
N PHE A 158 -10.73 20.59 -13.14
CA PHE A 158 -10.80 19.34 -12.41
C PHE A 158 -10.36 18.13 -13.24
N ARG A 159 -10.77 18.07 -14.52
CA ARG A 159 -10.31 17.04 -15.48
C ARG A 159 -8.80 17.07 -15.63
N ASP A 160 -8.24 18.23 -15.90
CA ASP A 160 -6.79 18.38 -16.13
C ASP A 160 -5.99 18.01 -14.87
N ALA A 161 -6.47 18.41 -13.69
CA ALA A 161 -5.84 18.02 -12.42
C ALA A 161 -5.90 16.50 -12.17
N ALA A 162 -7.05 15.86 -12.47
CA ALA A 162 -7.22 14.42 -12.30
C ALA A 162 -6.34 13.61 -13.26
N LEU A 163 -6.26 14.01 -14.52
CA LEU A 163 -5.38 13.39 -15.52
C LEU A 163 -3.90 13.57 -15.16
N ALA A 164 -3.50 14.75 -14.68
CA ALA A 164 -2.13 14.98 -14.20
C ALA A 164 -1.79 14.09 -12.99
N ARG A 165 -2.73 13.89 -12.06
CA ARG A 165 -2.58 12.98 -10.92
C ARG A 165 -2.42 11.52 -11.39
N LEU A 166 -3.23 11.09 -12.37
CA LEU A 166 -3.14 9.75 -12.95
C LEU A 166 -1.78 9.54 -13.62
N ALA A 167 -1.29 10.50 -14.40
CA ALA A 167 0.04 10.46 -15.03
C ALA A 167 1.14 10.30 -13.98
N GLY A 168 1.07 11.06 -12.88
CA GLY A 168 2.04 10.97 -11.79
C GLY A 168 2.02 9.61 -11.07
N VAL A 169 0.84 9.05 -10.81
CA VAL A 169 0.71 7.74 -10.14
C VAL A 169 1.14 6.59 -11.06
N SER A 170 0.85 6.66 -12.35
CA SER A 170 1.20 5.63 -13.34
C SER A 170 2.64 5.72 -13.84
N LEU A 171 3.39 6.78 -13.49
CA LEU A 171 4.75 7.06 -13.98
C LEU A 171 4.81 7.15 -15.51
N LEU A 172 3.75 7.65 -16.13
CA LEU A 172 3.75 7.91 -17.56
C LEU A 172 4.36 9.27 -17.84
N ASP A 173 5.34 9.29 -18.74
CA ASP A 173 5.91 10.53 -19.24
C ASP A 173 4.96 11.12 -20.29
N GLY A 174 4.48 12.34 -20.04
CA GLY A 174 3.62 13.06 -20.96
C GLY A 174 2.26 13.43 -20.37
N ARG A 175 1.53 14.28 -21.13
CA ARG A 175 0.19 14.71 -20.76
C ARG A 175 -0.83 13.67 -21.25
N LEU A 176 -1.56 13.07 -20.32
CA LEU A 176 -2.70 12.21 -20.63
C LEU A 176 -3.87 13.10 -21.12
N THR A 177 -4.48 12.72 -22.22
CA THR A 177 -5.63 13.41 -22.81
C THR A 177 -6.87 12.53 -22.86
N GLU A 178 -6.70 11.22 -22.85
CA GLU A 178 -7.76 10.23 -23.02
C GLU A 178 -7.61 9.08 -22.05
N ILE A 179 -8.72 8.43 -21.77
CA ILE A 179 -8.82 7.18 -20.99
C ILE A 179 -9.39 6.11 -21.92
N GLY A 180 -8.71 4.95 -22.01
CA GLY A 180 -9.07 3.91 -22.98
C GLY A 180 -10.30 3.10 -22.54
N GLU A 181 -10.17 2.26 -21.50
CA GLU A 181 -11.26 1.41 -21.03
C GLU A 181 -12.02 2.04 -19.87
N SER A 182 -13.37 1.95 -19.89
CA SER A 182 -14.20 2.46 -18.80
C SER A 182 -14.24 1.49 -17.64
N LEU A 183 -13.90 1.97 -16.44
CA LEU A 183 -14.17 1.30 -15.18
C LEU A 183 -15.58 1.62 -14.66
N LEU A 184 -16.10 2.80 -14.96
CA LEU A 184 -17.41 3.24 -14.48
C LEU A 184 -18.56 2.50 -15.16
N ASP A 185 -18.39 2.08 -16.42
CA ASP A 185 -19.40 1.33 -17.18
C ASP A 185 -19.21 -0.19 -17.10
N ARG A 186 -18.16 -0.65 -16.41
CA ARG A 186 -17.90 -2.08 -16.24
C ARG A 186 -19.04 -2.75 -15.47
N VAL A 187 -19.41 -3.96 -15.92
CA VAL A 187 -20.40 -4.79 -15.20
C VAL A 187 -19.83 -5.12 -13.80
N PRO A 188 -20.64 -4.97 -12.74
CA PRO A 188 -20.18 -5.27 -11.39
C PRO A 188 -19.68 -6.71 -11.27
N SER A 189 -18.46 -6.89 -10.77
CA SER A 189 -17.96 -8.22 -10.46
C SER A 189 -18.70 -8.78 -9.24
N HIS A 190 -19.13 -10.03 -9.31
CA HIS A 190 -19.64 -10.71 -8.13
C HIS A 190 -18.43 -11.02 -7.23
N PRO A 191 -18.51 -10.72 -5.92
CA PRO A 191 -17.42 -11.09 -5.01
C PRO A 191 -17.28 -12.62 -5.04
N VAL A 192 -16.18 -13.10 -5.60
CA VAL A 192 -15.79 -14.50 -5.46
C VAL A 192 -15.40 -14.68 -4.00
N ALA A 193 -16.05 -15.61 -3.31
CA ALA A 193 -15.69 -15.94 -1.94
C ALA A 193 -14.23 -16.41 -1.93
N ASN A 194 -13.34 -15.57 -1.43
CA ASN A 194 -11.95 -15.95 -1.24
C ASN A 194 -11.85 -16.65 0.12
N GLU A 195 -11.56 -17.95 0.11
CA GLU A 195 -11.36 -18.74 1.33
C GLU A 195 -10.05 -18.39 2.05
N ALA A 196 -9.12 -17.69 1.37
CA ALA A 196 -7.86 -17.30 1.97
C ALA A 196 -8.08 -16.18 2.99
N ALA A 197 -7.39 -16.26 4.12
CA ALA A 197 -7.40 -15.20 5.14
C ALA A 197 -6.92 -13.88 4.52
N PRO A 198 -7.49 -12.73 4.93
CA PRO A 198 -7.06 -11.40 4.49
C PRO A 198 -5.55 -11.21 4.65
N LEU A 199 -4.93 -10.48 3.72
CA LEU A 199 -3.46 -10.32 3.70
C LEU A 199 -2.93 -9.71 5.00
N ALA A 200 -3.66 -8.78 5.61
CA ALA A 200 -3.32 -8.19 6.90
C ALA A 200 -3.26 -9.23 8.04
N VAL A 201 -4.18 -10.21 8.05
CA VAL A 201 -4.17 -11.33 9.01
C VAL A 201 -2.98 -12.25 8.77
N ARG A 202 -2.68 -12.56 7.50
CA ARG A 202 -1.52 -13.38 7.13
C ARG A 202 -0.19 -12.73 7.54
N ILE A 203 -0.09 -11.40 7.40
CA ILE A 203 1.08 -10.62 7.87
C ILE A 203 1.21 -10.74 9.38
N ALA A 204 0.14 -10.44 10.14
CA ALA A 204 0.15 -10.51 11.59
C ALA A 204 0.47 -11.94 12.10
N GLN A 205 0.01 -12.98 11.40
CA GLN A 205 0.34 -14.36 11.70
C GLN A 205 1.84 -14.66 11.47
N ALA A 206 2.40 -14.20 10.36
CA ALA A 206 3.81 -14.38 10.05
C ALA A 206 4.71 -13.62 11.04
N GLU A 207 4.30 -12.43 11.49
CA GLU A 207 5.00 -11.64 12.50
C GLU A 207 4.96 -12.30 13.88
N ALA A 208 3.82 -12.87 14.28
CA ALA A 208 3.70 -13.63 15.51
C ALA A 208 4.59 -14.89 15.48
N GLU A 209 4.67 -15.58 14.33
CA GLU A 209 5.59 -16.69 14.16
C GLU A 209 7.07 -16.24 14.24
N ALA A 210 7.43 -15.13 13.60
CA ALA A 210 8.78 -14.57 13.63
C ALA A 210 9.19 -14.21 15.05
N SER A 211 8.32 -13.58 15.83
CA SER A 211 8.52 -13.29 17.26
C SER A 211 8.74 -14.56 18.08
N GLY A 212 7.95 -15.60 17.83
CA GLY A 212 8.13 -16.91 18.48
C GLY A 212 9.49 -17.56 18.19
N ARG A 213 10.03 -17.39 16.95
CA ARG A 213 11.36 -17.89 16.58
C ARG A 213 12.50 -17.14 17.26
N LEU A 214 12.30 -15.86 17.63
CA LEU A 214 13.30 -15.08 18.36
C LEU A 214 13.52 -15.61 19.79
N ILE A 215 12.52 -16.20 20.42
CA ILE A 215 12.68 -16.85 21.74
C ILE A 215 13.77 -17.91 21.68
N ASP A 216 13.78 -18.75 20.64
CA ASP A 216 14.81 -19.78 20.47
C ASP A 216 16.20 -19.16 20.29
N VAL A 217 16.31 -18.02 19.61
CA VAL A 217 17.58 -17.31 19.47
C VAL A 217 18.09 -16.85 20.83
N GLU A 218 17.22 -16.22 21.64
CA GLU A 218 17.62 -15.71 22.96
C GLU A 218 17.93 -16.85 23.95
N ARG A 219 17.20 -17.96 23.89
CA ARG A 219 17.52 -19.17 24.66
C ARG A 219 18.89 -19.76 24.27
N LYS A 220 19.23 -19.77 22.98
CA LYS A 220 20.52 -20.29 22.49
C LYS A 220 21.70 -19.36 22.83
N ARG A 221 21.45 -18.05 23.01
CA ARG A 221 22.45 -17.08 23.52
C ARG A 221 22.82 -17.35 24.98
N ALA A 222 21.92 -17.91 25.79
CA ALA A 222 22.16 -18.26 27.18
C ALA A 222 23.05 -19.50 27.35
N LEU A 223 23.38 -20.23 26.26
CA LEU A 223 24.20 -21.42 26.32
C LEU A 223 25.70 -21.08 26.33
N PRO A 224 26.55 -21.96 26.91
CA PRO A 224 28.00 -21.74 26.88
C PRO A 224 28.53 -21.55 25.48
N GLN A 225 29.51 -20.66 25.33
CA GLN A 225 30.19 -20.43 24.03
C GLN A 225 31.49 -21.24 24.00
N LEU A 226 31.62 -22.07 22.98
CA LEU A 226 32.81 -22.89 22.75
C LEU A 226 33.65 -22.22 21.65
N SER A 227 34.98 -22.18 21.87
CA SER A 227 35.95 -21.79 20.85
C SER A 227 37.08 -22.81 20.80
N ALA A 228 37.56 -23.13 19.61
CA ALA A 228 38.80 -23.88 19.39
C ALA A 228 39.90 -22.89 18.97
N SER A 229 41.11 -23.13 19.47
CA SER A 229 42.24 -22.28 19.13
C SER A 229 43.49 -23.09 18.80
N VAL A 230 44.32 -22.55 17.93
CA VAL A 230 45.66 -23.00 17.63
C VAL A 230 46.60 -21.83 17.80
N ALA A 231 47.68 -22.00 18.53
CA ALA A 231 48.69 -20.97 18.73
C ALA A 231 50.10 -21.47 18.39
N GLN A 232 50.90 -20.62 17.82
CA GLN A 232 52.31 -20.79 17.62
C GLN A 232 53.05 -19.84 18.57
N THR A 233 53.92 -20.38 19.39
CA THR A 233 54.81 -19.65 20.31
C THR A 233 56.22 -19.72 19.78
N ARG A 234 56.85 -18.58 19.56
CA ARG A 234 58.30 -18.47 19.24
C ARG A 234 59.03 -17.99 20.47
N PHE A 235 59.86 -18.89 21.02
CA PHE A 235 60.73 -18.58 22.16
C PHE A 235 61.99 -17.88 21.72
N ARG A 236 62.14 -16.60 22.07
CA ARG A 236 63.27 -15.84 21.61
C ARG A 236 64.60 -16.22 22.23
N GLN A 237 64.59 -16.61 23.50
CA GLN A 237 65.82 -17.07 24.20
C GLN A 237 66.32 -18.42 23.73
N ALA A 238 65.43 -19.37 23.50
CA ALA A 238 65.78 -20.73 23.07
C ALA A 238 65.97 -20.83 21.55
N GLY A 239 65.35 -19.92 20.76
CA GLY A 239 65.31 -20.01 19.31
C GLY A 239 64.33 -21.08 18.79
N ASP A 240 63.52 -21.67 19.69
CA ASP A 240 62.61 -22.78 19.41
C ASP A 240 61.21 -22.28 19.11
N GLU A 241 60.38 -23.15 18.49
CA GLU A 241 58.98 -22.91 18.25
C GLU A 241 58.15 -24.03 18.84
N ALA A 242 56.98 -23.69 19.42
CA ALA A 242 56.01 -24.69 19.92
C ALA A 242 54.60 -24.36 19.40
N TYR A 243 53.80 -25.42 19.24
CA TYR A 243 52.39 -25.31 18.82
C TYR A 243 51.48 -25.73 19.96
N ASN A 244 50.45 -24.93 20.23
CA ASN A 244 49.44 -25.20 21.24
C ASN A 244 48.08 -25.35 20.60
N VAL A 245 47.30 -26.33 21.05
CA VAL A 245 45.91 -26.50 20.67
C VAL A 245 45.06 -26.35 21.92
N GLY A 246 44.05 -25.52 21.87
CA GLY A 246 43.21 -25.18 23.01
C GLY A 246 41.71 -25.23 22.69
N ILE A 247 40.93 -25.48 23.72
CA ILE A 247 39.50 -25.34 23.73
C ILE A 247 39.13 -24.38 24.87
N SER A 248 38.36 -23.30 24.55
CA SER A 248 37.86 -22.36 25.53
C SER A 248 36.33 -22.47 25.62
N LEU A 249 35.82 -22.54 26.84
CA LEU A 249 34.39 -22.61 27.13
C LEU A 249 34.00 -21.44 28.04
N SER A 250 33.25 -20.50 27.49
CA SER A 250 32.67 -19.38 28.29
C SER A 250 31.35 -19.85 28.92
N ILE A 251 31.32 -19.97 30.24
CA ILE A 251 30.14 -20.44 31.00
C ILE A 251 29.38 -19.22 31.57
N PRO A 252 28.12 -18.98 31.20
CA PRO A 252 27.32 -17.83 31.64
C PRO A 252 26.81 -18.07 33.07
N LEU A 253 27.64 -17.79 34.09
CA LEU A 253 27.27 -17.95 35.50
C LEU A 253 26.39 -16.80 36.00
N PHE A 254 26.70 -15.57 35.62
CA PHE A 254 26.03 -14.34 36.07
C PHE A 254 24.98 -13.85 35.06
N ASP A 255 25.38 -13.63 33.83
CA ASP A 255 24.45 -13.26 32.74
C ASP A 255 23.97 -14.50 32.00
N ARG A 256 22.79 -14.97 32.37
CA ARG A 256 22.08 -16.10 31.76
C ARG A 256 21.04 -15.68 30.71
N ASN A 257 21.13 -14.47 30.22
CA ASN A 257 20.21 -13.88 29.23
C ASN A 257 18.71 -13.92 29.63
N ARG A 258 18.40 -14.01 30.96
CA ARG A 258 17.02 -14.17 31.46
C ARG A 258 16.15 -12.97 31.12
N GLY A 259 16.74 -11.77 31.06
CA GLY A 259 16.05 -10.54 30.72
C GLY A 259 15.57 -10.56 29.27
N ALA A 260 16.46 -10.86 28.32
CA ALA A 260 16.11 -10.91 26.89
C ALA A 260 15.15 -12.08 26.57
N ILE A 261 15.29 -13.23 27.23
CA ILE A 261 14.33 -14.35 27.11
C ILE A 261 12.93 -13.90 27.55
N ARG A 262 12.81 -13.23 28.70
CA ARG A 262 11.52 -12.72 29.17
C ARG A 262 10.93 -11.64 28.25
N ALA A 263 11.78 -10.77 27.72
CA ALA A 263 11.39 -9.77 26.73
C ALA A 263 10.83 -10.42 25.46
N ALA A 264 11.54 -11.40 24.89
CA ALA A 264 11.09 -12.14 23.70
C ALA A 264 9.73 -12.84 23.93
N TYR A 265 9.49 -13.41 25.12
CA TYR A 265 8.16 -13.98 25.44
C TYR A 265 7.07 -12.92 25.54
N ALA A 266 7.39 -11.74 26.06
CA ALA A 266 6.43 -10.64 26.14
C ALA A 266 6.11 -10.08 24.74
N GLU A 267 7.12 -9.97 23.88
CA GLU A 267 6.98 -9.55 22.48
C GLU A 267 6.14 -10.56 21.67
N GLN A 268 6.35 -11.88 21.87
CA GLN A 268 5.49 -12.89 21.25
C GLN A 268 4.02 -12.73 21.67
N ARG A 269 3.74 -12.57 22.99
CA ARG A 269 2.36 -12.35 23.46
C ARG A 269 1.75 -11.08 22.89
N ALA A 270 2.54 -10.02 22.72
CA ALA A 270 2.09 -8.79 22.09
C ALA A 270 1.73 -9.02 20.62
N ALA A 271 2.58 -9.74 19.88
CA ALA A 271 2.30 -10.08 18.48
C ALA A 271 1.06 -10.99 18.32
N GLU A 272 0.86 -11.95 19.23
CA GLU A 272 -0.34 -12.79 19.27
C GLU A 272 -1.61 -11.96 19.56
N ALA A 273 -1.53 -10.99 20.46
CA ALA A 273 -2.65 -10.07 20.72
C ALA A 273 -2.97 -9.19 19.49
N VAL A 274 -1.95 -8.71 18.78
CA VAL A 274 -2.12 -7.98 17.50
C VAL A 274 -2.79 -8.88 16.46
N LEU A 275 -2.39 -10.15 16.34
CA LEU A 275 -3.01 -11.11 15.42
C LEU A 275 -4.51 -11.30 15.74
N GLU A 276 -4.87 -11.46 17.01
CA GLU A 276 -6.28 -11.60 17.41
C GLU A 276 -7.11 -10.33 17.16
N GLY A 277 -6.53 -9.15 17.39
CA GLY A 277 -7.12 -7.87 16.99
C GLY A 277 -7.35 -7.81 15.47
N GLN A 278 -6.30 -8.10 14.70
CA GLN A 278 -6.32 -8.02 13.23
C GLN A 278 -7.35 -8.98 12.61
N LYS A 279 -7.56 -10.18 13.19
CA LYS A 279 -8.61 -11.11 12.73
C LYS A 279 -10.01 -10.50 12.86
N ARG A 280 -10.30 -9.89 14.03
CA ARG A 280 -11.60 -9.25 14.29
C ARG A 280 -11.83 -8.02 13.44
N ASP A 281 -10.82 -7.17 13.33
CA ASP A 281 -10.87 -5.94 12.53
C ASP A 281 -11.05 -6.25 11.04
N SER A 282 -10.32 -7.25 10.53
CA SER A 282 -10.42 -7.68 9.13
C SER A 282 -11.80 -8.28 8.82
N GLU A 283 -12.39 -9.06 9.72
CA GLU A 283 -13.73 -9.60 9.51
C GLU A 283 -14.79 -8.49 9.55
N ALA A 284 -14.70 -7.56 10.51
CA ALA A 284 -15.59 -6.41 10.56
C ALA A 284 -15.47 -5.52 9.32
N ALA A 285 -14.23 -5.25 8.88
CA ALA A 285 -13.97 -4.47 7.68
C ALA A 285 -14.52 -5.17 6.42
N ARG A 286 -14.35 -6.49 6.30
CA ARG A 286 -14.89 -7.29 5.18
C ARG A 286 -16.41 -7.23 5.11
N LEU A 287 -17.09 -7.44 6.25
CA LEU A 287 -18.55 -7.34 6.32
C LEU A 287 -19.04 -5.93 5.93
N GLY A 288 -18.37 -4.89 6.43
CA GLY A 288 -18.65 -3.49 6.06
C GLY A 288 -18.45 -3.22 4.57
N ALA A 289 -17.35 -3.70 3.99
CA ALA A 289 -17.04 -3.51 2.57
C ALA A 289 -18.06 -4.24 1.65
N VAL A 290 -18.47 -5.47 2.01
CA VAL A 290 -19.50 -6.21 1.27
C VAL A 290 -20.85 -5.48 1.33
N ALA A 291 -21.22 -4.96 2.50
CA ALA A 291 -22.46 -4.18 2.66
C ALA A 291 -22.38 -2.86 1.87
N SER A 292 -21.26 -2.16 1.90
CA SER A 292 -21.00 -0.93 1.12
C SER A 292 -21.08 -1.19 -0.38
N LEU A 293 -20.48 -2.28 -0.87
CA LEU A 293 -20.54 -2.67 -2.29
C LEU A 293 -21.98 -2.96 -2.71
N LYS A 294 -22.74 -3.71 -1.89
CA LYS A 294 -24.16 -3.97 -2.16
C LYS A 294 -24.99 -2.68 -2.23
N ALA A 295 -24.77 -1.76 -1.30
CA ALA A 295 -25.48 -0.47 -1.27
C ALA A 295 -25.10 0.42 -2.46
N SER A 296 -23.82 0.50 -2.84
CA SER A 296 -23.36 1.27 -3.99
C SER A 296 -23.86 0.70 -5.32
N ASN A 297 -23.93 -0.62 -5.46
CA ASN A 297 -24.56 -1.27 -6.62
C ASN A 297 -26.06 -0.91 -6.76
N SER A 298 -26.79 -0.88 -5.63
CA SER A 298 -28.20 -0.48 -5.66
C SER A 298 -28.35 1.00 -5.98
N ARG A 299 -27.49 1.85 -5.45
CA ARG A 299 -27.48 3.29 -5.74
C ARG A 299 -27.15 3.57 -7.21
N ALA A 300 -26.18 2.87 -7.80
CA ALA A 300 -25.85 3.02 -9.21
C ALA A 300 -27.01 2.68 -10.12
N ARG A 301 -27.73 1.56 -9.87
CA ARG A 301 -28.93 1.18 -10.63
C ARG A 301 -30.03 2.22 -10.50
N ALA A 302 -30.33 2.69 -9.28
CA ALA A 302 -31.32 3.72 -9.06
C ALA A 302 -30.98 5.05 -9.74
N ALA A 303 -29.70 5.39 -9.79
CA ALA A 303 -29.23 6.58 -10.51
C ALA A 303 -29.42 6.45 -12.03
N ASP A 304 -29.13 5.26 -12.60
CA ASP A 304 -29.37 4.99 -14.03
C ASP A 304 -30.86 5.08 -14.39
N GLU A 305 -31.76 4.53 -13.56
CA GLU A 305 -33.22 4.66 -13.72
C GLU A 305 -33.65 6.13 -13.60
N SER A 306 -33.07 6.90 -12.67
CA SER A 306 -33.34 8.33 -12.52
C SER A 306 -32.93 9.12 -13.75
N VAL A 307 -31.78 8.81 -14.37
CA VAL A 307 -31.35 9.44 -15.62
C VAL A 307 -32.37 9.18 -16.74
N GLN A 308 -32.83 7.95 -16.91
CA GLN A 308 -33.82 7.61 -17.93
C GLN A 308 -35.14 8.38 -17.73
N ALA A 309 -35.65 8.45 -16.49
CA ALA A 309 -36.85 9.19 -16.17
C ALA A 309 -36.70 10.71 -16.39
N ALA A 310 -35.56 11.28 -15.99
CA ALA A 310 -35.27 12.71 -16.17
C ALA A 310 -35.07 13.09 -17.65
N ASP A 311 -34.48 12.22 -18.44
CA ASP A 311 -34.29 12.43 -19.88
C ASP A 311 -35.64 12.49 -20.60
N GLU A 312 -36.54 11.53 -20.31
CA GLU A 312 -37.89 11.53 -20.87
C GLU A 312 -38.69 12.72 -20.40
N ALA A 313 -38.60 13.09 -19.12
CA ALA A 313 -39.28 14.30 -18.59
C ALA A 313 -38.81 15.56 -19.29
N TYR A 314 -37.50 15.73 -19.52
CA TYR A 314 -36.97 16.87 -20.25
C TYR A 314 -37.39 16.86 -21.72
N ARG A 315 -37.39 15.69 -22.38
CA ARG A 315 -37.86 15.57 -23.77
C ARG A 315 -39.31 15.99 -23.92
N LEU A 316 -40.18 15.55 -23.01
CA LEU A 316 -41.61 15.92 -23.01
C LEU A 316 -41.78 17.41 -22.68
N ALA A 317 -41.04 17.93 -21.72
CA ALA A 317 -41.07 19.33 -21.34
C ALA A 317 -40.67 20.24 -22.53
N ARG A 318 -39.64 19.85 -23.30
CA ARG A 318 -39.23 20.62 -24.49
C ARG A 318 -40.33 20.68 -25.55
N ILE A 319 -40.96 19.53 -25.86
CA ILE A 319 -42.08 19.47 -26.81
C ILE A 319 -43.25 20.32 -26.32
N GLY A 320 -43.57 20.25 -25.02
CA GLY A 320 -44.65 21.05 -24.44
C GLY A 320 -44.38 22.56 -24.48
N PHE A 321 -43.14 22.96 -24.25
CA PHE A 321 -42.73 24.36 -24.34
C PHE A 321 -42.79 24.89 -25.77
N GLU A 322 -42.26 24.14 -26.74
CA GLU A 322 -42.34 24.51 -28.16
C GLU A 322 -43.79 24.65 -28.64
N ALA A 323 -44.70 23.84 -28.10
CA ALA A 323 -46.13 23.91 -28.37
C ALA A 323 -46.87 24.98 -27.54
N GLY A 324 -46.18 25.74 -26.69
CA GLY A 324 -46.75 26.76 -25.83
C GLY A 324 -47.65 26.26 -24.69
N ARG A 325 -47.53 24.96 -24.34
CA ARG A 325 -48.39 24.27 -23.33
C ARG A 325 -47.80 24.28 -21.93
N ILE A 326 -46.49 24.47 -21.79
CA ILE A 326 -45.80 24.58 -20.50
C ILE A 326 -44.95 25.86 -20.45
N SER A 327 -44.67 26.31 -19.24
CA SER A 327 -43.89 27.52 -19.00
C SER A 327 -42.40 27.26 -19.17
N GLN A 328 -41.62 28.33 -19.43
CA GLN A 328 -40.16 28.31 -19.42
C GLN A 328 -39.61 27.81 -18.07
N LEU A 329 -40.28 28.10 -16.95
CA LEU A 329 -39.86 27.66 -15.63
C LEU A 329 -39.89 26.11 -15.52
N GLU A 330 -40.92 25.48 -16.06
CA GLU A 330 -41.05 24.01 -16.07
C GLU A 330 -39.99 23.35 -16.96
N LEU A 331 -39.73 23.89 -18.16
CA LEU A 331 -38.66 23.43 -19.04
C LEU A 331 -37.29 23.52 -18.35
N ARG A 332 -37.01 24.67 -17.74
CA ARG A 332 -35.76 24.89 -16.98
C ARG A 332 -35.65 23.93 -15.81
N SER A 333 -36.71 23.67 -15.06
CA SER A 333 -36.72 22.70 -13.96
C SER A 333 -36.43 21.29 -14.45
N ALA A 334 -37.07 20.83 -15.53
CA ALA A 334 -36.82 19.52 -16.12
C ALA A 334 -35.37 19.39 -16.62
N ARG A 335 -34.82 20.43 -17.28
CA ARG A 335 -33.39 20.42 -17.69
C ARG A 335 -32.46 20.34 -16.50
N SER A 336 -32.70 21.12 -15.43
CA SER A 336 -31.87 21.10 -14.23
C SER A 336 -31.90 19.73 -13.57
N THR A 337 -33.07 19.08 -13.52
CA THR A 337 -33.22 17.71 -13.00
C THR A 337 -32.43 16.70 -13.83
N LEU A 338 -32.45 16.80 -15.16
CA LEU A 338 -31.69 15.91 -16.04
C LEU A 338 -30.18 16.06 -15.81
N ILE A 339 -29.67 17.32 -15.79
CA ILE A 339 -28.23 17.58 -15.54
C ILE A 339 -27.81 17.02 -14.17
N ALA A 340 -28.61 17.24 -13.12
CA ALA A 340 -28.36 16.73 -11.79
C ALA A 340 -28.39 15.20 -11.72
N ALA A 341 -29.36 14.56 -12.40
CA ALA A 341 -29.46 13.10 -12.45
C ALA A 341 -28.24 12.46 -13.14
N ARG A 342 -27.78 13.02 -14.27
CA ARG A 342 -26.58 12.56 -14.97
C ARG A 342 -25.33 12.72 -14.12
N GLY A 343 -25.16 13.85 -13.42
CA GLY A 343 -24.05 14.05 -12.48
C GLY A 343 -24.08 13.03 -11.34
N SER A 344 -25.26 12.80 -10.75
CA SER A 344 -25.45 11.80 -9.68
C SER A 344 -25.16 10.38 -10.13
N ALA A 345 -25.42 10.04 -11.41
CA ALA A 345 -25.10 8.73 -11.97
C ALA A 345 -23.57 8.52 -12.08
N VAL A 346 -22.81 9.52 -12.49
CA VAL A 346 -21.33 9.47 -12.49
C VAL A 346 -20.82 9.24 -11.06
N ASP A 347 -21.35 9.97 -10.08
CA ASP A 347 -20.93 9.84 -8.66
C ASP A 347 -21.29 8.48 -8.08
N ALA A 348 -22.46 7.94 -8.41
CA ALA A 348 -22.90 6.63 -7.96
C ALA A 348 -22.04 5.50 -8.55
N ARG A 349 -21.69 5.59 -9.84
CA ARG A 349 -20.78 4.63 -10.50
C ARG A 349 -19.37 4.71 -9.94
N LEU A 350 -18.84 5.91 -9.69
CA LEU A 350 -17.55 6.10 -9.03
C LEU A 350 -17.55 5.48 -7.63
N SER A 351 -18.60 5.72 -6.84
CA SER A 351 -18.75 5.13 -5.51
C SER A 351 -18.79 3.61 -5.55
N ARG A 352 -19.42 3.01 -6.56
CA ARG A 352 -19.43 1.56 -6.78
C ARG A 352 -18.03 1.02 -7.06
N VAL A 353 -17.32 1.64 -8.02
CA VAL A 353 -15.96 1.23 -8.39
C VAL A 353 -15.02 1.36 -7.19
N THR A 354 -15.15 2.43 -6.39
CA THR A 354 -14.36 2.61 -5.16
C THR A 354 -14.63 1.49 -4.15
N ALA A 355 -15.90 1.11 -3.95
CA ALA A 355 -16.26 0.02 -3.05
C ALA A 355 -15.73 -1.36 -3.53
N GLU A 356 -15.68 -1.60 -4.85
CA GLU A 356 -15.05 -2.79 -5.43
C GLU A 356 -13.53 -2.80 -5.17
N ILE A 357 -12.87 -1.66 -5.34
CA ILE A 357 -11.42 -1.51 -5.06
C ILE A 357 -11.13 -1.76 -3.58
N ASP A 358 -11.91 -1.19 -2.67
CA ASP A 358 -11.73 -1.34 -1.24
C ASP A 358 -11.89 -2.80 -0.79
N LEU A 359 -12.89 -3.50 -1.32
CA LEU A 359 -13.08 -4.93 -1.06
C LEU A 359 -11.89 -5.75 -1.59
N ALA A 360 -11.44 -5.49 -2.82
CA ALA A 360 -10.30 -6.18 -3.40
C ALA A 360 -9.01 -5.97 -2.57
N ARG A 361 -8.77 -4.77 -2.06
CA ARG A 361 -7.63 -4.46 -1.17
C ARG A 361 -7.72 -5.21 0.15
N LEU A 362 -8.88 -5.28 0.78
CA LEU A 362 -9.07 -6.06 2.01
C LEU A 362 -8.79 -7.55 1.79
N GLU A 363 -9.12 -8.07 0.62
CA GLU A 363 -8.83 -9.45 0.23
C GLU A 363 -7.38 -9.67 -0.22
N GLY A 364 -6.57 -8.61 -0.31
CA GLY A 364 -5.16 -8.65 -0.72
C GLY A 364 -4.97 -8.99 -2.20
N ARG A 365 -5.95 -8.70 -3.04
CA ARG A 365 -5.89 -8.89 -4.49
C ARG A 365 -5.84 -7.57 -5.25
N ALA A 366 -5.30 -7.59 -6.44
CA ALA A 366 -5.37 -6.45 -7.33
C ALA A 366 -6.82 -6.29 -7.84
N PRO A 367 -7.39 -5.06 -7.82
CA PRO A 367 -8.71 -4.82 -8.35
C PRO A 367 -8.74 -5.03 -9.89
N PHE A 368 -9.86 -5.52 -10.40
CA PHE A 368 -10.16 -5.67 -11.83
C PHE A 368 -9.23 -6.60 -12.64
N VAL A 369 -8.39 -7.38 -11.98
CA VAL A 369 -7.64 -8.46 -12.64
C VAL A 369 -8.52 -9.71 -12.62
N GLU A 370 -8.85 -10.25 -13.79
CA GLU A 370 -9.52 -11.55 -13.88
C GLU A 370 -8.60 -12.62 -13.29
N ALA A 371 -9.13 -13.41 -12.36
CA ALA A 371 -8.44 -14.59 -11.88
C ALA A 371 -8.28 -15.56 -13.07
N LYS A 372 -7.03 -15.77 -13.49
CA LYS A 372 -6.71 -16.78 -14.50
C LYS A 372 -6.88 -18.17 -13.94
#